data_e2d36a801b1f6c6f99fe454116fcc364
#
_entry.id   e2d36a801b1f6c6f99fe454116fcc364
#
_cell.length_a   1.000
_cell.length_b   1.000
_cell.length_c   1.000
_cell.angle_alpha   90.00
_cell.angle_beta   90.00
_cell.angle_gamma   90.00
#
_symmetry.space_group_name_H-M   'P 1'
#
loop_
_entity.id
_entity.type
_entity.pdbx_description
1 polymer ?
#
loop_
_entity_poly.entity_id
_entity_poly.type
_entity_poly.pdbx_seq_one_letter_code
_entity_poly.pdbx_strand_id
1 'polypeptide(L)'
;GVATLNMLKKLADLSNPDFLTHDSEAIKVEWEAGNVAIMTLWASRAGTLLDAEGDAKITAATKLIAPATVGGGNIPATTLWWDGFTLAKNRSDADAEASFRAMAHAASSKEMVAKAADQAVWLIEGFVPGPKSVGVIKAVEMGAKPYPMLPQMGLMHGALGNEIVEFLQGNETAEQALKDVEAAYMTKAKEQGFL
;
A
#
# COMPACT_ATOMS: atom_id res chain seq x y z
N GLY A 1 -14.73 8.58 10.75
CA GLY A 1 -15.10 8.26 9.35
C GLY A 1 -15.34 9.53 8.54
N VAL A 2 -16.37 10.32 8.84
CA VAL A 2 -16.77 11.49 8.04
C VAL A 2 -15.62 12.46 7.76
N ALA A 3 -14.86 12.86 8.79
CA ALA A 3 -13.73 13.77 8.61
C ALA A 3 -12.64 13.18 7.69
N THR A 4 -12.43 11.86 7.74
CA THR A 4 -11.49 11.14 6.88
C THR A 4 -11.97 11.13 5.43
N LEU A 5 -13.24 10.79 5.20
CA LEU A 5 -13.82 10.81 3.85
C LEU A 5 -13.79 12.23 3.25
N ASN A 6 -14.14 13.24 4.02
CA ASN A 6 -14.05 14.63 3.58
C ASN A 6 -12.61 15.07 3.22
N MET A 7 -11.59 14.53 3.90
CA MET A 7 -10.19 14.73 3.53
C MET A 7 -9.86 14.03 2.21
N LEU A 8 -10.28 12.77 2.06
CA LEU A 8 -10.10 12.03 0.80
C LEU A 8 -10.77 12.73 -0.38
N LYS A 9 -11.98 13.26 -0.18
CA LYS A 9 -12.68 14.05 -1.22
C LYS A 9 -11.87 15.28 -1.65
N LYS A 10 -11.29 16.02 -0.70
CA LYS A 10 -10.42 17.15 -1.02
C LYS A 10 -9.18 16.71 -1.81
N LEU A 11 -8.60 15.57 -1.50
CA LEU A 11 -7.48 15.03 -2.26
C LEU A 11 -7.91 14.59 -3.66
N ALA A 12 -9.07 13.95 -3.79
CA ALA A 12 -9.66 13.57 -5.07
C ALA A 12 -9.90 14.80 -5.97
N ASP A 13 -10.43 15.87 -5.42
CA ASP A 13 -10.69 17.12 -6.15
C ASP A 13 -9.42 17.84 -6.65
N LEU A 14 -8.26 17.50 -6.06
CA LEU A 14 -6.94 17.99 -6.47
C LEU A 14 -6.18 17.01 -7.36
N SER A 15 -6.74 15.83 -7.58
CA SER A 15 -6.16 14.77 -8.40
C SER A 15 -6.58 14.88 -9.87
N ASN A 16 -5.99 14.04 -10.72
CA ASN A 16 -6.44 13.88 -12.09
C ASN A 16 -7.94 13.51 -12.10
N PRO A 17 -8.78 14.12 -12.97
CA PRO A 17 -10.20 13.76 -13.07
C PRO A 17 -10.49 12.27 -13.24
N ASP A 18 -9.57 11.55 -13.89
CA ASP A 18 -9.67 10.11 -14.13
C ASP A 18 -9.09 9.23 -13.00
N PHE A 19 -8.81 9.81 -11.82
CA PHE A 19 -8.11 9.13 -10.71
C PHE A 19 -8.72 7.78 -10.31
N LEU A 20 -10.03 7.59 -10.47
CA LEU A 20 -10.71 6.32 -10.16
C LEU A 20 -10.32 5.18 -11.11
N THR A 21 -9.72 5.48 -12.25
CA THR A 21 -9.25 4.49 -13.23
C THR A 21 -7.75 4.20 -13.11
N HIS A 22 -7.04 4.97 -12.28
CA HIS A 22 -5.59 4.83 -12.14
C HIS A 22 -5.24 3.76 -11.11
N ASP A 23 -4.55 2.74 -11.56
CA ASP A 23 -3.83 1.81 -10.70
C ASP A 23 -2.39 2.28 -10.44
N SER A 24 -1.58 1.46 -9.79
CA SER A 24 -0.20 1.80 -9.45
C SER A 24 0.72 1.96 -10.66
N GLU A 25 0.41 1.32 -11.77
CA GLU A 25 1.19 1.44 -13.01
C GLU A 25 0.81 2.73 -13.76
N ALA A 26 -0.49 3.01 -13.86
CA ALA A 26 -0.98 4.24 -14.48
C ALA A 26 -0.44 5.49 -13.76
N ILE A 27 -0.44 5.51 -12.41
CA ILE A 27 0.09 6.65 -11.68
C ILE A 27 1.63 6.78 -11.79
N LYS A 28 2.34 5.68 -11.99
CA LYS A 28 3.78 5.70 -12.30
C LYS A 28 4.03 6.44 -13.62
N VAL A 29 3.26 6.14 -14.66
CA VAL A 29 3.35 6.82 -15.98
C VAL A 29 3.10 8.32 -15.82
N GLU A 30 2.08 8.74 -15.08
CA GLU A 30 1.78 10.14 -14.81
C GLU A 30 2.92 10.84 -14.05
N TRP A 31 3.54 10.12 -13.09
CA TRP A 31 4.71 10.64 -12.38
C TRP A 31 5.91 10.84 -13.31
N GLU A 32 6.24 9.84 -14.11
CA GLU A 32 7.36 9.89 -15.06
C GLU A 32 7.18 10.97 -16.12
N ALA A 33 5.93 11.29 -16.48
CA ALA A 33 5.58 12.40 -17.36
C ALA A 33 5.66 13.78 -16.67
N GLY A 34 5.86 13.83 -15.35
CA GLY A 34 5.91 15.07 -14.58
C GLY A 34 4.54 15.70 -14.29
N ASN A 35 3.46 14.95 -14.46
CA ASN A 35 2.09 15.42 -14.23
C ASN A 35 1.67 15.39 -12.76
N VAL A 36 2.43 14.69 -11.90
CA VAL A 36 2.15 14.52 -10.48
C VAL A 36 3.29 15.08 -9.65
N ALA A 37 3.01 16.02 -8.77
CA ALA A 37 4.01 16.65 -7.89
C ALA A 37 4.15 15.93 -6.55
N ILE A 38 3.09 15.34 -6.02
CA ILE A 38 3.05 14.64 -4.74
C ILE A 38 2.08 13.46 -4.88
N MET A 39 2.49 12.30 -4.40
CA MET A 39 1.59 11.15 -4.29
C MET A 39 1.92 10.30 -3.06
N THR A 40 0.96 9.47 -2.65
CA THR A 40 1.17 8.41 -1.66
C THR A 40 1.08 7.06 -2.38
N LEU A 41 2.11 6.25 -2.21
CA LEU A 41 2.22 4.95 -2.88
C LEU A 41 2.86 3.94 -1.94
N TRP A 42 2.60 2.65 -2.13
CA TRP A 42 3.31 1.60 -1.41
C TRP A 42 4.82 1.68 -1.64
N ALA A 43 5.60 1.49 -0.60
CA ALA A 43 7.07 1.61 -0.69
C ALA A 43 7.68 0.68 -1.74
N SER A 44 7.12 -0.52 -1.93
CA SER A 44 7.53 -1.46 -2.97
C SER A 44 7.33 -0.92 -4.40
N ARG A 45 6.33 -0.08 -4.60
CA ARG A 45 6.05 0.58 -5.90
C ARG A 45 6.80 1.90 -6.00
N ALA A 46 6.80 2.69 -4.92
CA ALA A 46 7.48 3.98 -4.90
C ALA A 46 8.99 3.87 -5.16
N GLY A 47 9.62 2.77 -4.74
CA GLY A 47 11.04 2.50 -5.00
C GLY A 47 11.39 2.51 -6.49
N THR A 48 10.48 2.06 -7.36
CA THR A 48 10.72 2.03 -8.81
C THR A 48 10.77 3.42 -9.44
N LEU A 49 10.21 4.44 -8.79
CA LEU A 49 10.26 5.82 -9.24
C LEU A 49 11.68 6.43 -9.18
N LEU A 50 12.58 5.80 -8.44
CA LEU A 50 13.99 6.18 -8.35
C LEU A 50 14.84 5.48 -9.43
N ASP A 51 14.27 4.58 -10.21
CA ASP A 51 14.94 3.94 -11.34
C ASP A 51 14.92 4.89 -12.55
N ALA A 52 15.95 4.81 -13.37
CA ALA A 52 16.13 5.74 -14.48
C ALA A 52 15.36 5.35 -15.75
N GLU A 53 14.14 4.85 -15.61
CA GLU A 53 13.31 4.40 -16.75
C GLU A 53 12.51 5.53 -17.39
N GLY A 54 12.21 6.60 -16.65
CA GLY A 54 11.47 7.76 -17.11
C GLY A 54 12.35 8.96 -17.44
N ASP A 55 11.78 10.17 -17.40
CA ASP A 55 12.55 11.41 -17.57
C ASP A 55 13.58 11.53 -16.44
N ALA A 56 14.86 11.59 -16.81
CA ALA A 56 15.98 11.67 -15.87
C ALA A 56 15.89 12.88 -14.91
N LYS A 57 15.23 13.98 -15.32
CA LYS A 57 15.03 15.15 -14.45
C LYS A 57 13.99 14.86 -13.38
N ILE A 58 12.90 14.17 -13.73
CA ILE A 58 11.86 13.76 -12.78
C ILE A 58 12.44 12.76 -11.79
N THR A 59 13.15 11.72 -12.27
CA THR A 59 13.83 10.74 -11.44
C THR A 59 14.79 11.41 -10.45
N ALA A 60 15.64 12.33 -10.91
CA ALA A 60 16.60 13.04 -10.05
C ALA A 60 15.92 13.96 -9.02
N ALA A 61 14.75 14.52 -9.34
CA ALA A 61 13.96 15.36 -8.43
C ALA A 61 13.11 14.55 -7.44
N THR A 62 12.88 13.27 -7.71
CA THR A 62 12.03 12.40 -6.88
C THR A 62 12.67 12.14 -5.52
N LYS A 63 11.87 12.26 -4.46
CA LYS A 63 12.28 11.94 -3.08
C LYS A 63 11.19 11.12 -2.40
N LEU A 64 11.61 10.02 -1.80
CA LEU A 64 10.75 9.22 -0.92
C LEU A 64 10.85 9.75 0.50
N ILE A 65 9.71 10.03 1.10
CA ILE A 65 9.60 10.56 2.47
C ILE A 65 8.55 9.75 3.26
N ALA A 66 8.51 9.91 4.57
CA ALA A 66 7.41 9.37 5.35
C ALA A 66 6.09 10.03 4.93
N PRO A 67 4.95 9.31 4.99
CA PRO A 67 3.64 9.92 4.77
C PRO A 67 3.37 11.04 5.76
N ALA A 68 2.53 12.00 5.34
CA ALA A 68 2.16 13.13 6.17
C ALA A 68 1.41 12.70 7.43
N THR A 69 1.52 13.50 8.49
CA THR A 69 0.66 13.41 9.69
C THR A 69 -0.60 14.25 9.50
N VAL A 70 -1.63 13.99 10.30
CA VAL A 70 -2.89 14.72 10.25
C VAL A 70 -3.13 15.49 11.55
N GLY A 71 -3.62 16.73 11.45
CA GLY A 71 -4.06 17.51 12.58
C GLY A 71 -3.00 17.84 13.63
N GLY A 72 -1.73 17.98 13.23
CA GLY A 72 -0.61 18.19 14.16
C GLY A 72 -0.17 16.95 14.93
N GLY A 73 -0.67 15.77 14.56
CA GLY A 73 -0.26 14.50 15.15
C GLY A 73 1.18 14.11 14.77
N ASN A 74 1.76 13.15 15.50
CA ASN A 74 3.11 12.67 15.30
C ASN A 74 3.17 11.33 14.55
N ILE A 75 2.04 10.63 14.41
CA ILE A 75 1.94 9.34 13.73
C ILE A 75 1.54 9.59 12.28
N PRO A 76 2.25 9.01 11.30
CA PRO A 76 1.92 9.21 9.90
C PRO A 76 0.58 8.56 9.54
N ALA A 77 -0.16 9.20 8.62
CA ALA A 77 -1.45 8.71 8.12
C ALA A 77 -1.25 7.58 7.10
N THR A 78 -0.70 6.49 7.57
CA THR A 78 -0.45 5.27 6.80
C THR A 78 -0.57 4.03 7.66
N THR A 79 -0.63 2.87 7.01
CA THR A 79 -0.50 1.57 7.66
C THR A 79 0.75 0.87 7.15
N LEU A 80 1.36 0.06 8.02
CA LEU A 80 2.44 -0.84 7.64
C LEU A 80 1.84 -2.13 7.09
N TRP A 81 2.38 -2.58 5.99
CA TRP A 81 2.04 -3.84 5.36
C TRP A 81 3.23 -4.79 5.45
N TRP A 82 2.91 -6.06 5.38
CA TRP A 82 3.86 -7.14 5.45
C TRP A 82 3.48 -8.21 4.44
N ASP A 83 4.38 -8.51 3.54
CA ASP A 83 4.23 -9.55 2.53
C ASP A 83 5.06 -10.78 2.90
N GLY A 84 4.62 -11.93 2.43
CA GLY A 84 5.31 -13.20 2.67
C GLY A 84 5.05 -14.20 1.56
N PHE A 85 5.93 -15.18 1.46
CA PHE A 85 5.73 -16.30 0.56
C PHE A 85 4.70 -17.28 1.13
N THR A 86 3.91 -17.89 0.26
CA THR A 86 2.94 -18.92 0.62
C THR A 86 3.11 -20.16 -0.25
N LEU A 87 2.79 -21.32 0.31
CA LEU A 87 2.72 -22.59 -0.40
C LEU A 87 1.29 -23.08 -0.49
N ALA A 88 0.86 -23.48 -1.67
CA ALA A 88 -0.46 -24.07 -1.85
C ALA A 88 -0.51 -25.43 -1.15
N LYS A 89 -1.54 -25.64 -0.31
CA LYS A 89 -1.71 -26.86 0.50
C LYS A 89 -1.80 -28.15 -0.34
N ASN A 90 -2.21 -28.04 -1.59
CA ASN A 90 -2.40 -29.18 -2.52
C ASN A 90 -1.14 -29.59 -3.29
N ARG A 91 0.05 -29.24 -2.82
CA ARG A 91 1.32 -29.71 -3.40
C ARG A 91 1.71 -31.07 -2.81
N SER A 92 2.54 -31.84 -3.54
CA SER A 92 3.20 -33.01 -2.97
C SER A 92 4.20 -32.57 -1.89
N ASP A 93 4.51 -33.42 -0.94
CA ASP A 93 5.49 -33.12 0.11
C ASP A 93 6.86 -32.78 -0.49
N ALA A 94 7.27 -33.47 -1.55
CA ALA A 94 8.53 -33.22 -2.25
C ALA A 94 8.56 -31.83 -2.90
N ASP A 95 7.46 -31.42 -3.58
CA ASP A 95 7.35 -30.09 -4.19
C ASP A 95 7.28 -29.00 -3.12
N ALA A 96 6.56 -29.25 -2.02
CA ALA A 96 6.46 -28.32 -0.90
C ALA A 96 7.82 -28.07 -0.26
N GLU A 97 8.58 -29.14 0.02
CA GLU A 97 9.93 -29.06 0.60
C GLU A 97 10.89 -28.31 -0.33
N ALA A 98 10.91 -28.67 -1.63
CA ALA A 98 11.77 -28.01 -2.61
C ALA A 98 11.44 -26.51 -2.74
N SER A 99 10.14 -26.17 -2.81
CA SER A 99 9.68 -24.79 -2.88
C SER A 99 10.03 -24.00 -1.62
N PHE A 100 9.81 -24.59 -0.43
CA PHE A 100 10.16 -23.94 0.84
C PHE A 100 11.66 -23.65 0.92
N ARG A 101 12.52 -24.60 0.54
CA ARG A 101 13.98 -24.39 0.52
C ARG A 101 14.39 -23.27 -0.42
N ALA A 102 13.79 -23.21 -1.62
CA ALA A 102 14.07 -22.15 -2.58
C ALA A 102 13.68 -20.77 -2.04
N MET A 103 12.46 -20.65 -1.48
CA MET A 103 11.97 -19.41 -0.87
C MET A 103 12.79 -18.99 0.35
N ALA A 104 13.12 -19.94 1.23
CA ALA A 104 13.94 -19.67 2.41
C ALA A 104 15.34 -19.21 2.00
N HIS A 105 15.96 -19.84 0.99
CA HIS A 105 17.24 -19.41 0.47
C HIS A 105 17.18 -17.99 -0.11
N ALA A 106 16.17 -17.69 -0.94
CA ALA A 106 16.01 -16.38 -1.55
C ALA A 106 15.79 -15.26 -0.51
N ALA A 107 15.00 -15.52 0.55
CA ALA A 107 14.61 -14.51 1.52
C ALA A 107 15.52 -14.40 2.75
N SER A 108 16.36 -15.40 3.04
CA SER A 108 17.21 -15.43 4.23
C SER A 108 18.71 -15.51 3.96
N SER A 109 19.12 -15.83 2.73
CA SER A 109 20.53 -15.84 2.34
C SER A 109 21.08 -14.41 2.30
N LYS A 110 22.09 -14.13 3.12
CA LYS A 110 22.76 -12.82 3.12
C LYS A 110 23.27 -12.42 1.74
N GLU A 111 23.75 -13.39 0.97
CA GLU A 111 24.24 -13.16 -0.40
C GLU A 111 23.09 -12.74 -1.35
N MET A 112 21.98 -13.48 -1.33
CA MET A 112 20.82 -13.18 -2.19
C MET A 112 20.19 -11.83 -1.82
N VAL A 113 20.00 -11.57 -0.53
CA VAL A 113 19.45 -10.30 -0.06
C VAL A 113 20.37 -9.15 -0.37
N ALA A 114 21.70 -9.31 -0.28
CA ALA A 114 22.65 -8.25 -0.69
C ALA A 114 22.56 -7.93 -2.18
N LYS A 115 22.34 -8.93 -3.04
CA LYS A 115 22.13 -8.74 -4.48
C LYS A 115 20.82 -8.04 -4.83
N ALA A 116 19.80 -8.20 -3.98
CA ALA A 116 18.45 -7.70 -4.18
C ALA A 116 18.05 -6.68 -3.09
N ALA A 117 19.03 -6.04 -2.45
CA ALA A 117 18.79 -5.17 -1.30
C ALA A 117 17.85 -3.98 -1.59
N ASP A 118 17.84 -3.52 -2.83
CA ASP A 118 17.00 -2.42 -3.31
C ASP A 118 15.64 -2.85 -3.87
N GLN A 119 15.36 -4.16 -3.95
CA GLN A 119 14.11 -4.70 -4.50
C GLN A 119 12.98 -4.73 -3.48
N ALA A 120 13.30 -4.74 -2.20
CA ALA A 120 12.32 -4.80 -1.12
C ALA A 120 12.88 -4.22 0.19
N VAL A 121 11.99 -3.98 1.16
CA VAL A 121 12.38 -3.78 2.56
C VAL A 121 12.44 -5.15 3.22
N TRP A 122 13.62 -5.71 3.33
CA TRP A 122 13.82 -7.06 3.83
C TRP A 122 13.71 -7.11 5.36
N LEU A 123 12.91 -8.05 5.87
CA LEU A 123 12.73 -8.26 7.30
C LEU A 123 13.71 -9.31 7.84
N ILE A 124 14.98 -9.13 7.57
CA ILE A 124 16.06 -10.02 8.03
C ILE A 124 17.12 -9.23 8.79
N GLU A 125 17.81 -9.93 9.70
CA GLU A 125 18.95 -9.37 10.41
C GLU A 125 20.07 -8.93 9.44
N GLY A 126 20.57 -7.72 9.65
CA GLY A 126 21.65 -7.14 8.83
C GLY A 126 21.18 -6.46 7.54
N PHE A 127 19.88 -6.36 7.28
CA PHE A 127 19.37 -5.52 6.19
C PHE A 127 19.76 -4.06 6.44
N VAL A 128 20.36 -3.43 5.42
CA VAL A 128 20.74 -2.01 5.45
C VAL A 128 19.80 -1.25 4.51
N PRO A 129 18.95 -0.34 5.03
CA PRO A 129 18.03 0.44 4.22
C PRO A 129 18.78 1.34 3.23
N GLY A 130 18.33 1.33 1.97
CA GLY A 130 18.78 2.23 0.92
C GLY A 130 17.76 3.35 0.63
N PRO A 131 18.01 4.20 -0.37
CA PRO A 131 17.13 5.31 -0.75
C PRO A 131 15.68 4.87 -1.03
N LYS A 132 15.48 3.69 -1.60
CA LYS A 132 14.15 3.15 -1.92
C LYS A 132 13.32 2.77 -0.68
N SER A 133 13.94 2.56 0.47
CA SER A 133 13.27 2.16 1.71
C SER A 133 13.08 3.30 2.73
N VAL A 134 13.60 4.50 2.45
CA VAL A 134 13.56 5.63 3.40
C VAL A 134 12.16 5.95 3.89
N GLY A 135 11.16 5.99 3.01
CA GLY A 135 9.79 6.33 3.37
C GLY A 135 9.18 5.36 4.39
N VAL A 136 9.31 4.05 4.16
CA VAL A 136 8.77 3.03 5.06
C VAL A 136 9.54 2.97 6.38
N ILE A 137 10.86 3.08 6.35
CA ILE A 137 11.67 3.09 7.59
C ILE A 137 11.28 4.27 8.47
N LYS A 138 11.16 5.47 7.89
CA LYS A 138 10.67 6.65 8.62
C LYS A 138 9.26 6.48 9.15
N ALA A 139 8.36 5.86 8.38
CA ALA A 139 7.01 5.56 8.86
C ALA A 139 7.04 4.63 10.09
N VAL A 140 7.92 3.62 10.10
CA VAL A 140 8.13 2.74 11.26
C VAL A 140 8.67 3.53 12.46
N GLU A 141 9.72 4.32 12.29
CA GLU A 141 10.31 5.15 13.32
C GLU A 141 9.32 6.15 13.95
N MET A 142 8.39 6.66 13.16
CA MET A 142 7.32 7.55 13.60
C MET A 142 6.13 6.81 14.25
N GLY A 143 6.19 5.49 14.34
CA GLY A 143 5.17 4.67 15.03
C GLY A 143 3.92 4.39 14.20
N ALA A 144 4.04 4.34 12.86
CA ALA A 144 2.95 3.88 11.99
C ALA A 144 2.42 2.52 12.46
N LYS A 145 1.11 2.34 12.39
CA LYS A 145 0.45 1.12 12.84
C LYS A 145 0.38 0.08 11.74
N PRO A 146 0.45 -1.21 12.07
CA PRO A 146 0.22 -2.25 11.08
C PRO A 146 -1.22 -2.22 10.58
N TYR A 147 -1.41 -2.63 9.32
CA TYR A 147 -2.76 -2.93 8.81
C TYR A 147 -3.40 -3.99 9.72
N PRO A 148 -4.68 -3.83 10.12
CA PRO A 148 -5.31 -4.78 11.03
C PRO A 148 -5.33 -6.19 10.45
N MET A 149 -4.61 -7.13 11.07
CA MET A 149 -4.51 -8.52 10.62
C MET A 149 -5.66 -9.37 11.19
N LEU A 150 -6.88 -9.00 10.80
CA LEU A 150 -8.11 -9.69 11.17
C LEU A 150 -8.72 -10.31 9.90
N PRO A 151 -9.21 -11.58 9.94
CA PRO A 151 -9.78 -12.24 8.76
C PRO A 151 -10.87 -11.42 8.07
N GLN A 152 -11.73 -10.76 8.85
CA GLN A 152 -12.82 -9.93 8.33
C GLN A 152 -12.36 -8.57 7.79
N MET A 153 -11.10 -8.18 8.00
CA MET A 153 -10.62 -6.88 7.54
C MET A 153 -10.61 -6.75 6.02
N GLY A 154 -10.39 -7.87 5.30
CA GLY A 154 -10.52 -7.90 3.84
C GLY A 154 -11.92 -7.58 3.36
N LEU A 155 -12.95 -8.00 4.10
CA LEU A 155 -14.35 -7.68 3.80
C LEU A 155 -14.63 -6.19 3.99
N MET A 156 -14.13 -5.61 5.07
CA MET A 156 -14.25 -4.18 5.35
C MET A 156 -13.52 -3.35 4.29
N HIS A 157 -12.31 -3.76 3.92
CA HIS A 157 -11.52 -3.11 2.88
C HIS A 157 -12.27 -3.09 1.53
N GLY A 158 -12.81 -4.25 1.12
CA GLY A 158 -13.59 -4.34 -0.11
C GLY A 158 -14.90 -3.55 -0.06
N ALA A 159 -15.60 -3.56 1.08
CA ALA A 159 -16.80 -2.75 1.26
C ALA A 159 -16.47 -1.24 1.16
N LEU A 160 -15.44 -0.78 1.87
CA LEU A 160 -15.01 0.62 1.79
C LEU A 160 -14.65 1.02 0.36
N GLY A 161 -13.83 0.23 -0.33
CA GLY A 161 -13.39 0.56 -1.69
C GLY A 161 -14.54 0.67 -2.69
N ASN A 162 -15.59 -0.14 -2.53
CA ASN A 162 -16.74 -0.12 -3.43
C ASN A 162 -17.71 1.04 -3.12
N GLU A 163 -18.04 1.25 -1.85
CA GLU A 163 -19.13 2.14 -1.45
C GLU A 163 -18.73 3.61 -1.36
N ILE A 164 -17.43 3.96 -1.32
CA ILE A 164 -17.03 5.38 -1.30
C ILE A 164 -16.95 6.04 -2.67
N VAL A 165 -17.16 5.30 -3.76
CA VAL A 165 -16.98 5.81 -5.14
C VAL A 165 -17.96 6.95 -5.43
N GLU A 166 -19.24 6.76 -5.14
CA GLU A 166 -20.29 7.77 -5.35
C GLU A 166 -20.02 9.05 -4.54
N PHE A 167 -19.54 8.89 -3.31
CA PHE A 167 -19.12 10.02 -2.48
C PHE A 167 -17.93 10.77 -3.11
N LEU A 168 -16.91 10.07 -3.59
CA LEU A 168 -15.75 10.68 -4.23
C LEU A 168 -16.12 11.42 -5.53
N GLN A 169 -17.15 10.94 -6.23
CA GLN A 169 -17.72 11.62 -7.40
C GLN A 169 -18.63 12.79 -7.04
N GLY A 170 -19.01 12.93 -5.78
CA GLY A 170 -19.90 14.01 -5.29
C GLY A 170 -21.39 13.71 -5.41
N ASN A 171 -21.76 12.43 -5.62
CA ASN A 171 -23.15 12.00 -5.81
C ASN A 171 -23.88 11.71 -4.49
N GLU A 172 -23.13 11.58 -3.38
CA GLU A 172 -23.69 11.33 -2.05
C GLU A 172 -22.90 12.02 -0.93
N THR A 173 -23.41 11.93 0.31
CA THR A 173 -22.73 12.48 1.49
C THR A 173 -21.79 11.46 2.12
N ALA A 174 -20.79 11.93 2.87
CA ALA A 174 -19.87 11.06 3.62
C ALA A 174 -20.59 10.18 4.66
N GLU A 175 -21.68 10.69 5.26
CA GLU A 175 -22.51 9.95 6.20
C GLU A 175 -23.26 8.80 5.51
N GLN A 176 -23.76 9.04 4.28
CA GLN A 176 -24.43 7.99 3.52
C GLN A 176 -23.43 6.92 3.08
N ALA A 177 -22.31 7.31 2.48
CA ALA A 177 -21.25 6.37 2.10
C ALA A 177 -20.82 5.45 3.26
N LEU A 178 -20.64 6.00 4.46
CA LEU A 178 -20.29 5.19 5.64
C LEU A 178 -21.39 4.21 6.07
N LYS A 179 -22.66 4.57 5.91
CA LYS A 179 -23.78 3.63 6.17
C LYS A 179 -23.78 2.49 5.16
N ASP A 180 -23.52 2.79 3.90
CA ASP A 180 -23.49 1.80 2.83
C ASP A 180 -22.29 0.86 3.00
N VAL A 181 -21.12 1.38 3.38
CA VAL A 181 -19.96 0.57 3.80
C VAL A 181 -20.30 -0.37 4.94
N GLU A 182 -20.97 0.13 6.00
CA GLU A 182 -21.37 -0.69 7.14
C GLU A 182 -22.35 -1.79 6.71
N ALA A 183 -23.36 -1.47 5.92
CA ALA A 183 -24.35 -2.42 5.42
C ALA A 183 -23.71 -3.51 4.54
N ALA A 184 -22.84 -3.11 3.61
CA ALA A 184 -22.10 -4.04 2.74
C ALA A 184 -21.18 -4.97 3.55
N TYR A 185 -20.44 -4.41 4.51
CA TYR A 185 -19.60 -5.20 5.43
C TYR A 185 -20.42 -6.20 6.25
N MET A 186 -21.48 -5.74 6.91
CA MET A 186 -22.34 -6.57 7.76
C MET A 186 -22.95 -7.75 6.99
N THR A 187 -23.35 -7.52 5.74
CA THR A 187 -23.89 -8.56 4.87
C THR A 187 -22.84 -9.65 4.62
N LYS A 188 -21.66 -9.26 4.13
CA LYS A 188 -20.58 -10.20 3.83
C LYS A 188 -20.03 -10.90 5.07
N ALA A 189 -19.95 -10.19 6.20
CA ALA A 189 -19.49 -10.78 7.46
C ALA A 189 -20.44 -11.85 8.00
N LYS A 190 -21.77 -11.65 7.87
CA LYS A 190 -22.77 -12.67 8.21
C LYS A 190 -22.69 -13.88 7.27
N GLU A 191 -22.58 -13.66 5.96
CA GLU A 191 -22.46 -14.74 4.97
C GLU A 191 -21.24 -15.63 5.23
N GLN A 192 -20.16 -15.07 5.78
CA GLN A 192 -18.92 -15.78 6.09
C GLN A 192 -18.80 -16.24 7.55
N GLY A 193 -19.82 -16.02 8.38
CA GLY A 193 -19.85 -16.50 9.76
C GLY A 193 -18.98 -15.72 10.73
N PHE A 194 -18.68 -14.45 10.46
CA PHE A 194 -17.98 -13.54 11.38
C PHE A 194 -18.94 -12.79 12.31
N LEU A 195 -20.24 -12.83 12.01
CA LEU A 195 -21.31 -12.20 12.78
C LEU A 195 -22.51 -13.16 12.91
#